data_e67084a4edc810b3b1f9aa06350d0d36
#
_entry.id   e67084a4edc810b3b1f9aa06350d0d36
#
_cell.length_a   1.000
_cell.length_b   1.000
_cell.length_c   1.000
_cell.angle_alpha   90.00
_cell.angle_beta   90.00
_cell.angle_gamma   90.00
#
_symmetry.space_group_name_H-M   'P 1'
#
loop_
_entity.id
_entity.type
_entity.pdbx_description
1 polymer ?
#
loop_
_entity_poly.entity_id
_entity_poly.type
_entity_poly.pdbx_seq_one_letter_code
_entity_poly.pdbx_strand_id
1 'polypeptide(L)'
;MQFYYHPDHLGSSSYITNLDGEVSQHIEYVPFGEVFLEERNNTWNTPYLFNAKEFDEETGLYYYGARYYEPRLSLWMSTDPLQEKFVDASPYVYCLQNPIIILDYNGADTVFVNPGGTEAKRISSKNNVTFVHNLKAKNIQTK
;
A
#
# COMPACT_ATOMS: atom_id res chain seq x y z
N MET A 1 -17.80 19.04 -2.89
CA MET A 1 -17.79 17.92 -3.84
C MET A 1 -17.34 16.69 -3.07
N GLN A 2 -18.01 15.53 -3.21
CA GLN A 2 -17.71 14.32 -2.46
C GLN A 2 -17.27 13.21 -3.42
N PHE A 3 -16.18 12.50 -3.07
CA PHE A 3 -15.65 11.41 -3.86
C PHE A 3 -15.53 10.14 -3.02
N TYR A 4 -15.69 8.99 -3.66
CA TYR A 4 -15.64 7.68 -3.05
C TYR A 4 -14.50 6.87 -3.67
N TYR A 5 -13.64 6.33 -2.79
CA TYR A 5 -12.52 5.48 -3.18
C TYR A 5 -12.96 4.01 -3.21
N HIS A 6 -12.59 3.33 -4.28
CA HIS A 6 -12.75 1.88 -4.44
C HIS A 6 -11.34 1.27 -4.51
N PRO A 7 -10.75 0.95 -3.36
CA PRO A 7 -9.39 0.43 -3.30
C PRO A 7 -9.32 -1.06 -3.62
N ASP A 8 -8.13 -1.52 -4.01
CA ASP A 8 -7.79 -2.94 -4.08
C ASP A 8 -7.56 -3.55 -2.68
N HIS A 9 -7.13 -4.82 -2.63
CA HIS A 9 -6.86 -5.53 -1.37
C HIS A 9 -5.66 -4.97 -0.58
N LEU A 10 -4.82 -4.16 -1.19
CA LEU A 10 -3.67 -3.49 -0.59
C LEU A 10 -3.94 -2.02 -0.24
N GLY A 11 -5.14 -1.54 -0.53
CA GLY A 11 -5.53 -0.16 -0.30
C GLY A 11 -5.14 0.81 -1.42
N SER A 12 -4.69 0.31 -2.58
CA SER A 12 -4.38 1.17 -3.72
C SER A 12 -5.65 1.70 -4.36
N SER A 13 -5.66 2.97 -4.75
CA SER A 13 -6.81 3.62 -5.40
C SER A 13 -7.01 3.08 -6.82
N SER A 14 -8.00 2.23 -7.04
CA SER A 14 -8.29 1.68 -8.38
C SER A 14 -9.36 2.49 -9.10
N TYR A 15 -10.48 2.77 -8.45
CA TYR A 15 -11.52 3.63 -8.98
C TYR A 15 -11.88 4.72 -7.98
N ILE A 16 -12.17 5.91 -8.50
CA ILE A 16 -12.70 7.01 -7.71
C ILE A 16 -13.95 7.51 -8.42
N THR A 17 -15.07 7.53 -7.70
CA THR A 17 -16.36 7.98 -8.23
C THR A 17 -16.85 9.23 -7.52
N ASN A 18 -17.67 10.03 -8.23
CA ASN A 18 -18.40 11.15 -7.66
C ASN A 18 -19.71 10.68 -6.97
N LEU A 19 -20.49 11.62 -6.46
CA LEU A 19 -21.76 11.34 -5.77
C LEU A 19 -22.80 10.68 -6.69
N ASP A 20 -22.73 10.92 -7.99
CA ASP A 20 -23.65 10.38 -9.00
C ASP A 20 -23.22 9.00 -9.50
N GLY A 21 -22.09 8.48 -8.99
CA GLY A 21 -21.52 7.19 -9.38
C GLY A 21 -20.70 7.22 -10.67
N GLU A 22 -20.43 8.39 -11.22
CA GLU A 22 -19.57 8.52 -12.40
C GLU A 22 -18.09 8.37 -11.99
N VAL A 23 -17.32 7.70 -12.83
CA VAL A 23 -15.87 7.51 -12.60
C VAL A 23 -15.14 8.81 -12.87
N SER A 24 -14.52 9.37 -11.83
CA SER A 24 -13.66 10.54 -11.92
C SER A 24 -12.21 10.19 -12.25
N GLN A 25 -11.74 9.05 -11.74
CA GLN A 25 -10.39 8.56 -11.99
C GLN A 25 -10.38 7.04 -11.93
N HIS A 26 -9.69 6.42 -12.88
CA HIS A 26 -9.39 4.99 -12.92
C HIS A 26 -7.90 4.80 -13.02
N ILE A 27 -7.33 3.92 -12.18
CA ILE A 27 -5.90 3.71 -12.10
C ILE A 27 -5.61 2.21 -11.99
N GLU A 28 -4.68 1.73 -12.83
CA GLU A 28 -4.14 0.39 -12.76
C GLU A 28 -2.64 0.44 -12.49
N TYR A 29 -2.15 -0.51 -11.68
CA TYR A 29 -0.75 -0.56 -11.25
C TYR A 29 -0.10 -1.87 -11.69
N VAL A 30 1.20 -1.83 -12.00
CA VAL A 30 2.01 -3.04 -11.98
C VAL A 30 2.27 -3.46 -10.51
N PRO A 31 2.65 -4.71 -10.24
CA PRO A 31 2.76 -5.23 -8.87
C PRO A 31 3.59 -4.39 -7.90
N PHE A 32 4.62 -3.71 -8.38
CA PHE A 32 5.46 -2.83 -7.58
C PHE A 32 4.99 -1.36 -7.54
N GLY A 33 3.78 -1.06 -8.02
CA GLY A 33 3.12 0.23 -7.80
C GLY A 33 3.43 1.31 -8.84
N GLU A 34 4.17 1.00 -9.90
CA GLU A 34 4.23 1.88 -11.05
C GLU A 34 2.85 1.94 -11.70
N VAL A 35 2.40 3.13 -12.08
CA VAL A 35 1.12 3.32 -12.75
C VAL A 35 1.22 2.77 -14.17
N PHE A 36 0.37 1.78 -14.49
CA PHE A 36 0.28 1.17 -15.81
C PHE A 36 -0.74 1.89 -16.71
N LEU A 37 -1.90 2.23 -16.15
CA LEU A 37 -2.97 2.95 -16.80
C LEU A 37 -3.55 3.98 -15.84
N GLU A 38 -3.79 5.18 -16.35
CA GLU A 38 -4.55 6.19 -15.64
C GLU A 38 -5.48 6.94 -16.59
N GLU A 39 -6.76 6.93 -16.24
CA GLU A 39 -7.81 7.69 -16.92
C GLU A 39 -8.41 8.71 -15.97
N ARG A 40 -8.52 9.95 -16.40
CA ARG A 40 -9.03 11.09 -15.61
C ARG A 40 -10.12 11.82 -16.40
N ASN A 41 -11.20 12.19 -15.72
CA ASN A 41 -12.22 13.08 -16.33
C ASN A 41 -11.90 14.57 -16.16
N ASN A 42 -10.72 14.91 -15.63
CA ASN A 42 -10.18 16.27 -15.40
C ASN A 42 -11.00 17.16 -14.45
N THR A 43 -11.95 16.62 -13.70
CA THR A 43 -12.70 17.40 -12.71
C THR A 43 -11.98 17.49 -11.38
N TRP A 44 -11.35 16.39 -10.96
CA TRP A 44 -10.58 16.28 -9.74
C TRP A 44 -9.72 15.01 -9.77
N ASN A 45 -8.52 15.09 -9.21
CA ASN A 45 -7.59 13.96 -9.10
C ASN A 45 -7.10 13.81 -7.66
N THR A 46 -6.91 12.57 -7.23
CA THR A 46 -6.27 12.30 -5.94
C THR A 46 -4.75 12.19 -6.10
N PRO A 47 -3.96 12.73 -5.15
CA PRO A 47 -2.53 12.43 -5.07
C PRO A 47 -2.24 11.08 -4.39
N TYR A 48 -3.26 10.43 -3.77
CA TYR A 48 -3.10 9.18 -3.03
C TYR A 48 -3.39 7.99 -3.94
N LEU A 49 -2.35 7.26 -4.35
CA LEU A 49 -2.41 6.22 -5.37
C LEU A 49 -2.12 4.84 -4.79
N PHE A 50 -0.97 4.28 -5.08
CA PHE A 50 -0.54 2.95 -4.65
C PHE A 50 -0.45 2.84 -3.12
N ASN A 51 -1.05 1.81 -2.53
CA ASN A 51 -1.18 1.59 -1.08
C ASN A 51 -1.74 2.81 -0.31
N ALA A 52 -2.58 3.64 -0.96
CA ALA A 52 -3.08 4.91 -0.43
C ALA A 52 -1.95 5.89 -0.02
N LYS A 53 -0.80 5.81 -0.67
CA LYS A 53 0.33 6.72 -0.42
C LYS A 53 0.30 7.90 -1.37
N GLU A 54 0.75 9.03 -0.86
CA GLU A 54 0.91 10.25 -1.64
C GLU A 54 1.99 10.05 -2.70
N PHE A 55 1.61 10.30 -3.94
CA PHE A 55 2.50 10.25 -5.09
C PHE A 55 2.93 11.66 -5.47
N ASP A 56 4.22 11.90 -5.50
CA ASP A 56 4.82 13.14 -5.99
C ASP A 56 5.08 13.01 -7.50
N GLU A 57 4.24 13.66 -8.30
CA GLU A 57 4.35 13.62 -9.77
C GLU A 57 5.65 14.24 -10.28
N GLU A 58 6.26 15.19 -9.55
CA GLU A 58 7.52 15.83 -9.97
C GLU A 58 8.72 14.89 -9.84
N THR A 59 8.77 14.11 -8.76
CA THR A 59 9.88 13.18 -8.49
C THR A 59 9.60 11.76 -8.92
N GLY A 60 8.32 11.37 -9.01
CA GLY A 60 7.89 10.00 -9.26
C GLY A 60 7.99 9.08 -8.04
N LEU A 61 8.08 9.65 -6.83
CA LEU A 61 8.24 8.92 -5.58
C LEU A 61 6.93 8.85 -4.80
N TYR A 62 6.75 7.75 -4.07
CA TYR A 62 5.70 7.62 -3.06
C TYR A 62 6.23 7.96 -1.66
N TYR A 63 5.51 8.80 -0.93
CA TYR A 63 5.83 9.13 0.46
C TYR A 63 5.14 8.16 1.42
N TYR A 64 5.94 7.38 2.17
CA TYR A 64 5.45 6.40 3.14
C TYR A 64 5.58 6.86 4.60
N GLY A 65 6.13 8.03 4.85
CA GLY A 65 6.40 8.55 6.18
C GLY A 65 7.88 8.43 6.55
N ALA A 66 8.36 7.24 6.90
CA ALA A 66 9.76 7.04 7.26
C ALA A 66 10.70 7.00 6.04
N ARG A 67 10.20 6.61 4.87
CA ARG A 67 10.98 6.49 3.63
C ARG A 67 10.19 6.96 2.42
N TYR A 68 10.93 7.28 1.34
CA TYR A 68 10.41 7.44 -0.02
C TYR A 68 10.63 6.18 -0.83
N TYR A 69 9.63 5.77 -1.60
CA TYR A 69 9.65 4.60 -2.45
C TYR A 69 9.67 4.97 -3.93
N GLU A 70 10.60 4.38 -4.68
CA GLU A 70 10.72 4.54 -6.13
C GLU A 70 10.14 3.29 -6.82
N PRO A 71 8.92 3.38 -7.36
CA PRO A 71 8.23 2.21 -7.94
C PRO A 71 8.91 1.67 -9.20
N ARG A 72 9.53 2.53 -10.02
CA ARG A 72 10.24 2.12 -11.25
C ARG A 72 11.48 1.28 -10.95
N LEU A 73 12.11 1.49 -9.80
CA LEU A 73 13.26 0.70 -9.34
C LEU A 73 12.85 -0.43 -8.39
N SER A 74 11.60 -0.41 -7.90
CA SER A 74 11.11 -1.36 -6.88
C SER A 74 11.93 -1.31 -5.59
N LEU A 75 12.46 -0.14 -5.24
CA LEU A 75 13.38 0.06 -4.12
C LEU A 75 12.98 1.26 -3.26
N TRP A 76 13.34 1.17 -1.98
CA TRP A 76 13.38 2.32 -1.09
C TRP A 76 14.57 3.23 -1.42
N MET A 77 14.39 4.54 -1.26
CA MET A 77 15.43 5.54 -1.51
C MET A 77 16.36 5.75 -0.30
N SER A 78 16.06 5.12 0.83
CA SER A 78 16.89 5.12 2.04
C SER A 78 16.86 3.77 2.73
N THR A 79 17.81 3.56 3.64
CA THR A 79 17.93 2.31 4.40
C THR A 79 16.75 2.10 5.35
N ASP A 80 16.42 0.84 5.62
CA ASP A 80 15.36 0.46 6.55
C ASP A 80 15.72 0.87 7.99
N PRO A 81 14.87 1.65 8.68
CA PRO A 81 15.07 1.92 10.11
C PRO A 81 15.07 0.67 10.98
N LEU A 82 14.49 -0.45 10.49
CA LEU A 82 14.42 -1.74 11.19
C LEU A 82 15.34 -2.80 10.59
N GLN A 83 16.40 -2.40 9.89
CA GLN A 83 17.36 -3.32 9.25
C GLN A 83 17.86 -4.43 10.19
N GLU A 84 18.02 -4.14 11.47
CA GLU A 84 18.43 -5.11 12.47
C GLU A 84 17.48 -6.32 12.61
N LYS A 85 16.21 -6.18 12.21
CA LYS A 85 15.20 -7.25 12.22
C LYS A 85 15.21 -8.10 10.95
N PHE A 86 15.88 -7.61 9.90
CA PHE A 86 15.90 -8.21 8.56
C PHE A 86 17.33 -8.36 8.04
N VAL A 87 18.18 -8.97 8.85
CA VAL A 87 19.64 -9.10 8.58
C VAL A 87 19.97 -9.81 7.25
N ASP A 88 19.07 -10.68 6.79
CA ASP A 88 19.24 -11.43 5.54
C ASP A 88 18.64 -10.73 4.32
N ALA A 89 18.06 -9.55 4.50
CA ALA A 89 17.45 -8.77 3.43
C ALA A 89 18.23 -7.48 3.15
N SER A 90 18.19 -7.01 1.90
CA SER A 90 18.74 -5.70 1.56
C SER A 90 18.02 -4.59 2.32
N PRO A 91 18.72 -3.57 2.87
CA PRO A 91 18.08 -2.44 3.54
C PRO A 91 17.21 -1.57 2.62
N TYR A 92 17.31 -1.75 1.31
CA TYR A 92 16.54 -1.03 0.29
C TYR A 92 15.41 -1.85 -0.31
N VAL A 93 15.23 -3.12 0.08
CA VAL A 93 14.21 -4.00 -0.50
C VAL A 93 12.81 -3.56 -0.11
N TYR A 94 11.93 -3.44 -1.12
CA TYR A 94 10.52 -3.17 -0.89
C TYR A 94 9.75 -4.48 -0.69
N CYS A 95 9.00 -4.56 0.42
CA CYS A 95 8.09 -5.67 0.73
C CYS A 95 8.70 -7.06 0.53
N LEU A 96 9.99 -7.25 0.86
CA LEU A 96 10.73 -8.51 0.67
C LEU A 96 10.55 -9.10 -0.74
N GLN A 97 10.41 -8.25 -1.76
CA GLN A 97 10.13 -8.57 -3.17
C GLN A 97 8.78 -9.27 -3.41
N ASN A 98 7.84 -9.15 -2.49
CA ASN A 98 6.49 -9.71 -2.64
C ASN A 98 5.40 -8.69 -2.31
N PRO A 99 5.20 -7.66 -3.16
CA PRO A 99 4.26 -6.57 -2.89
C PRO A 99 2.78 -6.97 -3.03
N ILE A 100 2.48 -8.20 -3.45
CA ILE A 100 1.10 -8.70 -3.59
C ILE A 100 0.50 -9.12 -2.24
N ILE A 101 1.35 -9.63 -1.33
CA ILE A 101 0.92 -10.13 -0.01
C ILE A 101 1.61 -9.41 1.14
N ILE A 102 2.55 -8.54 0.86
CA ILE A 102 3.27 -7.75 1.86
C ILE A 102 3.03 -6.27 1.59
N LEU A 103 2.71 -5.55 2.64
CA LEU A 103 2.44 -4.12 2.65
C LEU A 103 3.31 -3.44 3.72
N ASP A 104 3.78 -2.25 3.43
CA ASP A 104 4.40 -1.35 4.40
C ASP A 104 3.49 -0.12 4.60
N TYR A 105 3.04 0.13 5.84
CA TYR A 105 2.14 1.24 6.11
C TYR A 105 2.85 2.58 6.34
N ASN A 106 4.07 2.55 6.82
CA ASN A 106 4.75 3.76 7.31
C ASN A 106 6.21 3.90 6.82
N GLY A 107 6.64 3.02 5.93
CA GLY A 107 8.01 2.98 5.44
C GLY A 107 9.01 2.31 6.41
N ALA A 108 8.54 1.52 7.38
CA ALA A 108 9.36 0.79 8.35
C ALA A 108 8.75 -0.55 8.79
N ASP A 109 7.44 -0.72 8.64
CA ASP A 109 6.74 -1.92 9.06
C ASP A 109 6.60 -2.92 7.90
N THR A 110 6.63 -4.21 8.21
CA THR A 110 6.31 -5.27 7.25
C THR A 110 5.02 -5.96 7.67
N VAL A 111 3.99 -5.87 6.83
CA VAL A 111 2.65 -6.40 7.10
C VAL A 111 2.26 -7.41 6.04
N PHE A 112 2.01 -8.64 6.46
CA PHE A 112 1.47 -9.69 5.60
C PHE A 112 -0.04 -9.56 5.52
N VAL A 113 -0.58 -9.57 4.31
CA VAL A 113 -1.99 -9.33 4.01
C VAL A 113 -2.61 -10.57 3.39
N ASN A 114 -3.80 -10.93 3.84
CA ASN A 114 -4.61 -11.98 3.23
C ASN A 114 -5.24 -11.50 1.91
N PRO A 115 -5.68 -12.41 1.01
CA PRO A 115 -6.33 -12.02 -0.24
C PRO A 115 -7.58 -11.12 -0.07
N GLY A 116 -8.19 -11.12 1.12
CA GLY A 116 -9.32 -10.25 1.44
C GLY A 116 -8.93 -8.88 2.03
N GLY A 117 -7.65 -8.50 1.98
CA GLY A 117 -7.17 -7.21 2.47
C GLY A 117 -7.02 -7.10 4.00
N THR A 118 -7.16 -8.20 4.75
CA THR A 118 -6.98 -8.20 6.20
C THR A 118 -5.55 -8.55 6.60
N GLU A 119 -5.04 -7.90 7.64
CA GLU A 119 -3.72 -8.22 8.17
C GLU A 119 -3.66 -9.68 8.68
N ALA A 120 -2.65 -10.42 8.25
CA ALA A 120 -2.33 -11.75 8.76
C ALA A 120 -1.21 -11.70 9.82
N LYS A 121 -0.20 -10.86 9.61
CA LYS A 121 0.97 -10.73 10.48
C LYS A 121 1.62 -9.37 10.29
N ARG A 122 2.15 -8.79 11.36
CA ARG A 122 2.92 -7.52 11.31
C ARG A 122 4.26 -7.67 12.02
N ILE A 123 5.30 -7.09 11.43
CA ILE A 123 6.60 -6.84 12.05
C ILE A 123 6.74 -5.32 12.10
N SER A 124 6.74 -4.73 13.28
CA SER A 124 6.72 -3.28 13.44
C SER A 124 7.88 -2.77 14.30
N SER A 125 8.08 -1.42 14.22
CA SER A 125 9.07 -0.71 15.00
C SER A 125 8.81 -0.78 16.51
N LYS A 126 7.55 -0.82 16.91
CA LYS A 126 7.15 -0.69 18.32
C LYS A 126 7.11 -2.01 19.08
N ASN A 127 6.97 -3.14 18.40
CA ASN A 127 6.80 -4.43 19.05
C ASN A 127 7.39 -5.58 18.25
N ASN A 128 7.55 -6.72 18.93
CA ASN A 128 7.78 -8.01 18.31
C ASN A 128 6.63 -8.39 17.35
N VAL A 129 6.83 -9.42 16.57
CA VAL A 129 5.86 -9.93 15.60
C VAL A 129 4.46 -10.06 16.22
N THR A 130 3.49 -9.34 15.67
CA THR A 130 2.09 -9.45 16.08
C THR A 130 1.32 -10.25 15.03
N PHE A 131 0.64 -11.30 15.45
CA PHE A 131 -0.30 -12.04 14.60
C PHE A 131 -1.69 -11.45 14.77
N VAL A 132 -2.26 -10.94 13.68
CA VAL A 132 -3.64 -10.46 13.65
C VAL A 132 -4.52 -11.60 13.13
N HIS A 133 -5.33 -12.16 14.03
CA HIS A 133 -6.34 -13.13 13.60
C HIS A 133 -7.43 -12.43 12.78
N ASN A 134 -7.84 -13.07 11.71
CA ASN A 134 -8.93 -12.59 10.86
C ASN A 134 -10.20 -12.41 11.71
N LEU A 135 -10.70 -11.18 11.83
CA LEU A 135 -11.90 -10.86 12.62
C LEU A 135 -13.14 -11.65 12.17
N LYS A 136 -13.22 -12.06 10.90
CA LYS A 136 -14.29 -12.92 10.39
C LYS A 136 -14.27 -14.34 10.99
N ALA A 137 -13.10 -14.86 11.34
CA ALA A 137 -12.99 -16.18 11.97
C ALA A 137 -13.47 -16.18 13.43
N LYS A 138 -13.36 -15.04 14.15
CA LYS A 138 -13.85 -14.92 15.53
C LYS A 138 -15.39 -14.99 15.63
N ASN A 139 -16.10 -14.53 14.62
CA ASN A 139 -17.58 -14.54 14.62
C ASN A 139 -18.18 -15.91 14.28
N ILE A 140 -17.39 -16.88 13.83
CA ILE A 140 -17.85 -18.24 13.49
C ILE A 140 -17.72 -19.20 14.70
N GLN A 141 -16.86 -18.87 15.67
CA GLN A 141 -16.64 -19.74 16.85
C GLN A 141 -17.48 -19.40 18.09
N THR A 142 -18.37 -18.42 18.00
CA THR A 142 -19.24 -17.99 19.11
C THR A 142 -20.73 -18.21 18.84
N LYS A 143 -21.08 -19.30 18.14
CA LYS A 143 -22.48 -19.82 18.12
C LYS A 143 -22.46 -21.31 18.30
#